data_fd18ccc43781a768136d28dcfb295f89
#
_entry.id   fd18ccc43781a768136d28dcfb295f89
#
_cell.length_a   1.000
_cell.length_b   1.000
_cell.length_c   1.000
_cell.angle_alpha   90.00
_cell.angle_beta   90.00
_cell.angle_gamma   90.00
#
_symmetry.space_group_name_H-M   'P 1'
#
loop_
_entity.id
_entity.type
_entity.pdbx_description
1 polymer ?
#
loop_
_entity_poly.entity_id
_entity_poly.type
_entity_poly.pdbx_seq_one_letter_code
_entity_poly.pdbx_strand_id
1 'polypeptide(L)'
;FAPVLKNNGGGTIVNILSILSLVNLPASGSFSVSKAAAYSMNQGVRAELSGQNTSVVGVMPGSIDTDMARDFEGPKDKPVDVVDAVLQAIEDGIEDVYPGEMAQAVYQGHRQDAKAIEKEFAVFVS
;
A
#
# COMPACT_ATOMS: atom_id res chain seq x y z
N PHE A 1 11.72 9.93 12.22
CA PHE A 1 11.65 10.97 11.18
C PHE A 1 10.66 12.10 11.48
N ALA A 2 9.55 11.80 12.20
CA ALA A 2 8.53 12.81 12.47
C ALA A 2 9.07 14.08 13.15
N PRO A 3 9.90 14.00 14.22
CA PRO A 3 10.47 15.20 14.82
C PRO A 3 11.37 15.99 13.87
N VAL A 4 12.11 15.32 13.00
CA VAL A 4 12.98 15.98 12.01
C VAL A 4 12.13 16.77 11.02
N LEU A 5 11.05 16.17 10.50
CA LEU A 5 10.15 16.86 9.58
C LEU A 5 9.46 18.04 10.25
N LYS A 6 9.02 17.87 11.48
CA LYS A 6 8.40 18.96 12.26
C LYS A 6 9.35 20.14 12.39
N ASN A 7 10.62 19.88 12.73
CA ASN A 7 11.63 20.91 12.89
C ASN A 7 11.97 21.60 11.57
N ASN A 8 11.76 20.93 10.45
CA ASN A 8 12.01 21.48 9.10
C ASN A 8 10.76 22.09 8.45
N GLY A 9 9.69 22.30 9.22
CA GLY A 9 8.47 22.93 8.72
C GLY A 9 7.43 21.97 8.14
N GLY A 10 7.64 20.67 8.25
CA GLY A 10 6.74 19.63 7.73
C GLY A 10 7.37 18.84 6.59
N GLY A 11 6.60 17.98 5.99
CA GLY A 11 7.04 17.13 4.89
C GLY A 11 6.06 16.03 4.58
N THR A 12 6.56 14.97 3.94
CA THR A 12 5.75 13.80 3.57
C THR A 12 6.48 12.51 3.94
N ILE A 13 5.76 11.63 4.63
CA ILE A 13 6.21 10.26 4.90
C ILE A 13 5.47 9.34 3.95
N VAL A 14 6.20 8.50 3.22
CA VAL A 14 5.64 7.50 2.32
C VAL A 14 5.95 6.12 2.88
N ASN A 15 4.92 5.34 3.18
CA ASN A 15 5.05 3.96 3.66
C ASN A 15 4.62 2.99 2.56
N ILE A 16 5.50 2.06 2.23
CA ILE A 16 5.22 1.03 1.23
C ILE A 16 4.53 -0.14 1.94
N LEU A 17 3.25 -0.28 1.65
CA LEU A 17 2.40 -1.34 2.17
C LEU A 17 2.17 -2.41 1.09
N SER A 18 0.94 -2.86 0.90
CA SER A 18 0.61 -3.86 -0.11
C SER A 18 -0.91 -3.90 -0.31
N ILE A 19 -1.36 -4.41 -1.45
CA ILE A 19 -2.77 -4.80 -1.61
C ILE A 19 -3.17 -5.84 -0.57
N LEU A 20 -2.21 -6.61 -0.05
CA LEU A 20 -2.44 -7.58 1.02
C LEU A 20 -2.74 -6.89 2.36
N SER A 21 -2.67 -5.57 2.44
CA SER A 21 -3.23 -4.79 3.54
C SER A 21 -4.76 -4.87 3.59
N LEU A 22 -5.40 -5.08 2.44
CA LEU A 22 -6.86 -5.13 2.30
C LEU A 22 -7.41 -6.55 2.36
N VAL A 23 -6.64 -7.54 1.91
CA VAL A 23 -7.09 -8.93 1.77
C VAL A 23 -5.94 -9.87 2.11
N ASN A 24 -6.26 -10.96 2.83
CA ASN A 24 -5.26 -11.97 3.19
C ASN A 24 -5.03 -12.92 2.02
N LEU A 25 -3.74 -13.13 1.70
CA LEU A 25 -3.31 -14.19 0.79
C LEU A 25 -2.80 -15.34 1.67
N PRO A 26 -3.54 -16.47 1.79
CA PRO A 26 -3.18 -17.52 2.73
C PRO A 26 -1.77 -18.11 2.55
N ALA A 27 -1.30 -18.21 1.31
CA ALA A 27 0.07 -18.68 1.04
C ALA A 27 1.14 -17.73 1.61
N SER A 28 0.79 -16.48 1.91
CA SER A 28 1.64 -15.48 2.54
C SER A 28 0.89 -14.84 3.72
N GLY A 29 0.31 -15.68 4.57
CA GLY A 29 -0.60 -15.24 5.64
C GLY A 29 0.04 -14.28 6.64
N SER A 30 1.23 -14.59 7.14
CA SER A 30 1.92 -13.74 8.12
C SER A 30 2.32 -12.39 7.51
N PHE A 31 2.75 -12.38 6.26
CA PHE A 31 3.05 -11.15 5.52
C PHE A 31 1.78 -10.30 5.38
N SER A 32 0.65 -10.93 5.01
CA SER A 32 -0.65 -10.25 4.88
C SER A 32 -1.07 -9.61 6.21
N VAL A 33 -0.93 -10.34 7.33
CA VAL A 33 -1.23 -9.82 8.67
C VAL A 33 -0.37 -8.60 8.99
N SER A 34 0.93 -8.67 8.71
CA SER A 34 1.85 -7.56 8.98
C SER A 34 1.47 -6.32 8.16
N LYS A 35 1.05 -6.49 6.91
CA LYS A 35 0.66 -5.37 6.06
C LYS A 35 -0.69 -4.77 6.47
N ALA A 36 -1.62 -5.58 6.93
CA ALA A 36 -2.88 -5.08 7.48
C ALA A 36 -2.64 -4.25 8.76
N ALA A 37 -1.76 -4.73 9.64
CA ALA A 37 -1.38 -4.00 10.84
C ALA A 37 -0.67 -2.68 10.48
N ALA A 38 0.22 -2.69 9.52
CA ALA A 38 0.93 -1.51 9.05
C ALA A 38 -0.03 -0.47 8.43
N TYR A 39 -1.06 -0.93 7.72
CA TYR A 39 -2.08 -0.06 7.15
C TYR A 39 -2.85 0.67 8.26
N SER A 40 -3.27 -0.06 9.29
CA SER A 40 -3.95 0.53 10.43
C SER A 40 -3.04 1.54 11.16
N MET A 41 -1.78 1.18 11.37
CA MET A 41 -0.79 2.07 11.97
C MET A 41 -0.60 3.35 11.14
N ASN A 42 -0.58 3.22 9.83
CA ASN A 42 -0.44 4.35 8.91
C ASN A 42 -1.56 5.38 9.10
N GLN A 43 -2.79 4.89 9.29
CA GLN A 43 -3.94 5.77 9.58
C GLN A 43 -3.77 6.52 10.90
N GLY A 44 -3.31 5.84 11.94
CA GLY A 44 -3.07 6.46 13.25
C GLY A 44 -1.97 7.51 13.20
N VAL A 45 -0.85 7.20 12.56
CA VAL A 45 0.27 8.13 12.39
C VAL A 45 -0.16 9.35 11.57
N ARG A 46 -0.94 9.14 10.53
CA ARG A 46 -1.49 10.24 9.72
C ARG A 46 -2.29 11.21 10.58
N ALA A 47 -3.15 10.68 11.43
CA ALA A 47 -3.97 11.50 12.32
C ALA A 47 -3.09 12.28 13.32
N GLU A 48 -2.10 11.64 13.92
CA GLU A 48 -1.21 12.28 14.88
C GLU A 48 -0.35 13.39 14.26
N LEU A 49 0.06 13.24 13.01
CA LEU A 49 0.94 14.19 12.34
C LEU A 49 0.19 15.27 11.57
N SER A 50 -1.13 15.21 11.50
CA SER A 50 -1.93 16.17 10.72
C SER A 50 -1.73 17.62 11.18
N GLY A 51 -1.49 17.85 12.49
CA GLY A 51 -1.25 19.18 13.05
C GLY A 51 0.18 19.70 12.89
N GLN A 52 1.07 18.92 12.24
CA GLN A 52 2.49 19.25 12.10
C GLN A 52 2.91 19.54 10.66
N ASN A 53 1.95 19.82 9.78
CA ASN A 53 2.18 20.03 8.36
C ASN A 53 2.96 18.85 7.73
N THR A 54 2.67 17.64 8.19
CA THR A 54 3.31 16.41 7.69
C THR A 54 2.24 15.48 7.15
N SER A 55 2.34 15.15 5.87
CA SER A 55 1.46 14.21 5.20
C SER A 55 2.00 12.79 5.34
N VAL A 56 1.10 11.82 5.44
CA VAL A 56 1.46 10.40 5.52
C VAL A 56 0.73 9.68 4.39
N VAL A 57 1.51 9.12 3.47
CA VAL A 57 1.01 8.44 2.28
C VAL A 57 1.24 6.95 2.42
N GLY A 58 0.21 6.16 2.20
CA GLY A 58 0.30 4.70 2.12
C GLY A 58 0.28 4.26 0.66
N VAL A 59 1.18 3.38 0.28
CA VAL A 59 1.27 2.85 -1.07
C VAL A 59 0.97 1.35 -1.01
N MET A 60 -0.08 0.91 -1.72
CA MET A 60 -0.54 -0.47 -1.74
C MET A 60 -0.31 -1.07 -3.13
N PRO A 61 0.92 -1.42 -3.48
CA PRO A 61 1.18 -2.05 -4.77
C PRO A 61 0.73 -3.51 -4.79
N GLY A 62 0.53 -4.03 -5.98
CA GLY A 62 0.47 -5.47 -6.23
C GLY A 62 1.88 -6.04 -6.30
N SER A 63 2.14 -6.95 -7.25
CA SER A 63 3.50 -7.46 -7.46
C SER A 63 4.34 -6.43 -8.19
N ILE A 64 5.53 -6.15 -7.64
CA ILE A 64 6.51 -5.25 -8.23
C ILE A 64 7.68 -6.09 -8.74
N ASP A 65 8.21 -5.75 -9.90
CA ASP A 65 9.36 -6.44 -10.51
C ASP A 65 10.64 -6.07 -9.77
N THR A 66 10.89 -6.78 -8.67
CA THR A 66 12.07 -6.65 -7.80
C THR A 66 12.63 -8.03 -7.49
N ASP A 67 13.80 -8.09 -6.84
CA ASP A 67 14.41 -9.35 -6.42
C ASP A 67 13.49 -10.16 -5.49
N MET A 68 12.69 -9.51 -4.67
CA MET A 68 11.75 -10.18 -3.76
C MET A 68 10.65 -10.93 -4.52
N ALA A 69 10.28 -10.47 -5.70
CA ALA A 69 9.19 -11.02 -6.50
C ALA A 69 9.67 -11.83 -7.71
N ARG A 70 10.98 -12.12 -7.81
CA ARG A 70 11.54 -12.80 -9.00
C ARG A 70 10.95 -14.18 -9.26
N ASP A 71 10.51 -14.89 -8.22
CA ASP A 71 9.91 -16.22 -8.33
C ASP A 71 8.40 -16.18 -8.62
N PHE A 72 7.80 -14.99 -8.66
CA PHE A 72 6.40 -14.81 -8.99
C PHE A 72 6.22 -14.80 -10.51
N GLU A 73 5.35 -15.69 -11.02
CA GLU A 73 5.15 -15.89 -12.46
C GLU A 73 4.09 -14.97 -13.09
N GLY A 74 3.33 -14.25 -12.28
CA GLY A 74 2.29 -13.35 -12.77
C GLY A 74 2.80 -12.00 -13.24
N PRO A 75 1.88 -11.12 -13.70
CA PRO A 75 2.24 -9.75 -14.07
C PRO A 75 2.85 -8.99 -12.89
N LYS A 76 3.86 -8.20 -13.16
CA LYS A 76 4.55 -7.37 -12.16
C LYS A 76 4.66 -5.94 -12.66
N ASP A 77 4.46 -4.99 -11.76
CA ASP A 77 4.67 -3.59 -12.06
C ASP A 77 6.16 -3.25 -12.06
N LYS A 78 6.57 -2.34 -12.91
CA LYS A 78 7.95 -1.84 -12.89
C LYS A 78 8.12 -0.87 -11.73
N PRO A 79 9.25 -0.93 -10.99
CA PRO A 79 9.49 0.00 -9.89
C PRO A 79 9.35 1.48 -10.27
N VAL A 80 9.81 1.86 -11.46
CA VAL A 80 9.72 3.25 -11.92
C VAL A 80 8.26 3.70 -12.06
N ASP A 81 7.38 2.83 -12.52
CA ASP A 81 5.96 3.15 -12.67
C ASP A 81 5.29 3.34 -11.30
N VAL A 82 5.68 2.54 -10.32
CA VAL A 82 5.21 2.68 -8.95
C VAL A 82 5.66 4.01 -8.36
N VAL A 83 6.93 4.37 -8.54
CA VAL A 83 7.48 5.64 -8.05
C VAL A 83 6.76 6.83 -8.70
N ASP A 84 6.54 6.79 -10.00
CA ASP A 84 5.85 7.86 -10.71
C ASP A 84 4.42 8.04 -10.20
N ALA A 85 3.71 6.94 -9.95
CA ALA A 85 2.35 6.98 -9.39
C ALA A 85 2.35 7.61 -7.99
N VAL A 86 3.33 7.29 -7.16
CA VAL A 86 3.46 7.85 -5.81
C VAL A 86 3.72 9.36 -5.86
N LEU A 87 4.66 9.79 -6.70
CA LEU A 87 4.98 11.21 -6.84
C LEU A 87 3.77 12.01 -7.33
N GLN A 88 3.03 11.46 -8.30
CA GLN A 88 1.81 12.10 -8.79
C GLN A 88 0.75 12.20 -7.69
N ALA A 89 0.58 11.14 -6.90
CA ALA A 89 -0.37 11.12 -5.80
C ALA A 89 -0.03 12.16 -4.73
N ILE A 90 1.24 12.33 -4.41
CA ILE A 90 1.69 13.36 -3.47
C ILE A 90 1.30 14.75 -3.97
N GLU A 91 1.52 15.04 -5.25
CA GLU A 91 1.14 16.31 -5.86
C GLU A 91 -0.38 16.53 -5.81
N ASP A 92 -1.16 15.47 -6.00
CA ASP A 92 -2.62 15.52 -6.03
C ASP A 92 -3.27 15.46 -4.64
N GLY A 93 -2.49 15.33 -3.57
CA GLY A 93 -3.00 15.23 -2.21
C GLY A 93 -3.68 13.92 -1.88
N ILE A 94 -3.38 12.85 -2.60
CA ILE A 94 -3.94 11.51 -2.39
C ILE A 94 -3.15 10.82 -1.29
N GLU A 95 -3.85 10.28 -0.29
CA GLU A 95 -3.22 9.67 0.89
C GLU A 95 -2.98 8.18 0.77
N ASP A 96 -3.86 7.46 0.06
CA ASP A 96 -3.72 6.02 -0.18
C ASP A 96 -3.64 5.78 -1.68
N VAL A 97 -2.51 5.18 -2.11
CA VAL A 97 -2.17 5.03 -3.52
C VAL A 97 -2.18 3.56 -3.89
N TYR A 98 -2.87 3.24 -4.97
CA TYR A 98 -2.97 1.87 -5.51
C TYR A 98 -2.36 1.85 -6.90
N PRO A 99 -1.02 1.71 -7.00
CA PRO A 99 -0.34 1.78 -8.30
C PRO A 99 -0.49 0.50 -9.10
N GLY A 100 -0.76 0.65 -10.39
CA GLY A 100 -0.84 -0.46 -11.33
C GLY A 100 -2.22 -1.08 -11.44
N GLU A 101 -2.41 -1.90 -12.48
CA GLU A 101 -3.71 -2.51 -12.78
C GLU A 101 -4.18 -3.48 -11.70
N MET A 102 -3.28 -4.31 -11.18
CA MET A 102 -3.63 -5.28 -10.14
C MET A 102 -4.09 -4.57 -8.87
N ALA A 103 -3.36 -3.55 -8.42
CA ALA A 103 -3.71 -2.81 -7.23
C ALA A 103 -5.06 -2.09 -7.40
N GLN A 104 -5.29 -1.48 -8.53
CA GLN A 104 -6.57 -0.83 -8.83
C GLN A 104 -7.72 -1.84 -8.85
N ALA A 105 -7.54 -3.00 -9.47
CA ALA A 105 -8.56 -4.03 -9.54
C ALA A 105 -8.93 -4.55 -8.14
N VAL A 106 -7.95 -4.82 -7.29
CA VAL A 106 -8.18 -5.28 -5.92
C VAL A 106 -8.88 -4.19 -5.10
N TYR A 107 -8.43 -2.95 -5.21
CA TYR A 107 -9.06 -1.83 -4.51
C TYR A 107 -10.52 -1.65 -4.89
N GLN A 108 -10.82 -1.62 -6.19
CA GLN A 108 -12.18 -1.45 -6.68
C GLN A 108 -13.07 -2.63 -6.28
N GLY A 109 -12.56 -3.85 -6.45
CA GLY A 109 -13.28 -5.07 -6.06
C GLY A 109 -13.57 -5.11 -4.57
N HIS A 110 -12.60 -4.74 -3.74
CA HIS A 110 -12.75 -4.70 -2.29
C HIS A 110 -13.81 -3.68 -1.86
N ARG A 111 -13.87 -2.54 -2.52
CA ARG A 111 -14.88 -1.52 -2.24
C ARG A 111 -16.28 -1.99 -2.62
N GLN A 112 -16.41 -2.73 -3.72
CA GLN A 112 -17.70 -3.24 -4.19
C GLN A 112 -18.18 -4.42 -3.35
N ASP A 113 -17.30 -5.39 -3.12
CA ASP A 113 -17.63 -6.63 -2.40
C ASP A 113 -16.36 -7.22 -1.79
N ALA A 114 -16.05 -6.80 -0.57
CA ALA A 114 -14.86 -7.27 0.15
C ALA A 114 -14.85 -8.78 0.33
N LYS A 115 -16.03 -9.39 0.53
CA LYS A 115 -16.14 -10.83 0.73
C LYS A 115 -15.81 -11.60 -0.54
N ALA A 116 -16.18 -11.08 -1.70
CA ALA A 116 -15.83 -11.70 -2.98
C ALA A 116 -14.31 -11.71 -3.19
N ILE A 117 -13.63 -10.62 -2.86
CA ILE A 117 -12.15 -10.54 -2.95
C ILE A 117 -11.49 -11.50 -1.95
N GLU A 118 -12.01 -11.60 -0.73
CA GLU A 118 -11.51 -12.57 0.24
C GLU A 118 -11.56 -13.99 -0.32
N LYS A 119 -12.69 -14.37 -0.92
CA LYS A 119 -12.88 -15.70 -1.49
C LYS A 119 -11.97 -15.95 -2.70
N GLU A 120 -11.78 -14.94 -3.52
CA GLU A 120 -10.88 -15.02 -4.67
C GLU A 120 -9.44 -15.32 -4.25
N PHE A 121 -8.95 -14.64 -3.20
CA PHE A 121 -7.61 -14.86 -2.68
C PHE A 121 -7.48 -16.14 -1.85
N ALA A 122 -8.59 -16.61 -1.29
CA ALA A 122 -8.59 -17.78 -0.41
C ALA A 122 -8.20 -19.09 -1.11
N VAL A 123 -8.25 -19.14 -2.45
CA VAL A 123 -7.85 -20.33 -3.21
C VAL A 123 -6.34 -20.54 -3.23
N PHE A 124 -5.54 -19.52 -2.89
CA PHE A 124 -4.09 -19.58 -2.89
C PHE A 124 -3.56 -19.98 -1.50
N VAL A 125 -3.83 -21.21 -1.11
CA VAL A 125 -3.29 -21.78 0.15
C VAL A 125 -1.96 -22.46 -0.10
N SER A 126 -1.11 -22.47 0.91
CA SER A 126 0.20 -23.12 0.84
C SER A 126 0.13 -24.64 1.02
#